data_5a2d287b2f24fcef1a33949d06dd427f
#
_entry.id   5a2d287b2f24fcef1a33949d06dd427f
#
_cell.length_a   1.000
_cell.length_b   1.000
_cell.length_c   1.000
_cell.angle_alpha   90.00
_cell.angle_beta   90.00
_cell.angle_gamma   90.00
#
_symmetry.space_group_name_H-M   'P 1'
#
loop_
_entity.id
_entity.type
_entity.pdbx_description
1 polymer ?
#
loop_
_entity_poly.entity_id
_entity_poly.type
_entity_poly.pdbx_seq_one_letter_code
_entity_poly.pdbx_strand_id
1 'polypeptide(L)'
;LNSHKLQSWNLEKIIDDLINGRIDYSNLINLRNCDLAIGSLPKSWNDFDNLDRDTIFLHTTQKVTQPWRKDLPMNSYIPPLFGFLKRDFIYALLNKPLNIGVEHPNPKISKFFFKSLSACISNKHITIEDLKMYKKKGYVRSDILKKIDENLLI
;
A
#
# COMPACT_ATOMS: atom_id res chain seq x y z
N LEU A 1 0.02 -24.82 -3.91
CA LEU A 1 -1.39 -24.54 -3.65
C LEU A 1 -2.23 -25.63 -4.31
N ASN A 2 -3.03 -26.37 -3.55
CA ASN A 2 -3.93 -27.37 -4.11
C ASN A 2 -5.27 -26.66 -4.43
N SER A 3 -5.35 -26.07 -5.63
CA SER A 3 -6.50 -25.30 -6.09
C SER A 3 -7.78 -26.14 -6.21
N HIS A 4 -7.68 -27.48 -6.34
CA HIS A 4 -8.84 -28.35 -6.37
C HIS A 4 -9.68 -28.29 -5.08
N LYS A 5 -9.05 -27.98 -3.94
CA LYS A 5 -9.77 -27.79 -2.67
C LYS A 5 -10.54 -26.48 -2.58
N LEU A 6 -10.30 -25.54 -3.52
CA LEU A 6 -10.98 -24.25 -3.59
C LEU A 6 -12.13 -24.24 -4.60
N GLN A 7 -12.49 -25.38 -5.19
CA GLN A 7 -13.60 -25.47 -6.15
C GLN A 7 -14.96 -25.07 -5.57
N SER A 8 -15.12 -25.20 -4.25
CA SER A 8 -16.32 -24.73 -3.53
C SER A 8 -16.36 -23.20 -3.36
N TRP A 9 -15.27 -22.49 -3.66
CA TRP A 9 -15.18 -21.04 -3.60
C TRP A 9 -15.75 -20.44 -4.90
N ASN A 10 -17.07 -20.29 -4.90
CA ASN A 10 -17.77 -19.58 -5.96
C ASN A 10 -17.88 -18.11 -5.58
N LEU A 11 -17.27 -17.21 -6.36
CA LEU A 11 -17.25 -15.78 -6.07
C LEU A 11 -18.65 -15.17 -6.02
N GLU A 12 -19.53 -15.55 -6.93
CA GLU A 12 -20.91 -15.05 -6.99
C GLU A 12 -21.68 -15.45 -5.74
N LYS A 13 -21.55 -16.72 -5.31
CA LYS A 13 -22.15 -17.19 -4.07
C LYS A 13 -21.60 -16.48 -2.84
N ILE A 14 -20.28 -16.24 -2.78
CA ILE A 14 -19.63 -15.53 -1.67
C ILE A 14 -20.14 -14.10 -1.58
N ILE A 15 -20.28 -13.40 -2.70
CA ILE A 15 -20.81 -12.04 -2.75
C ILE A 15 -22.28 -12.02 -2.30
N ASP A 16 -23.10 -12.95 -2.79
CA ASP A 16 -24.50 -13.07 -2.38
C ASP A 16 -24.64 -13.37 -0.88
N ASP A 17 -23.81 -14.26 -0.35
CA ASP A 17 -23.78 -14.61 1.07
C ASP A 17 -23.34 -13.42 1.94
N LEU A 18 -22.39 -12.58 1.48
CA LEU A 18 -21.97 -11.36 2.16
C LEU A 18 -23.10 -10.31 2.15
N ILE A 19 -23.74 -10.05 0.99
CA ILE A 19 -24.81 -9.07 0.86
C ILE A 19 -26.01 -9.44 1.74
N ASN A 20 -26.34 -10.71 1.82
CA ASN A 20 -27.45 -11.21 2.61
C ASN A 20 -27.08 -11.50 4.08
N GLY A 21 -25.87 -11.18 4.51
CA GLY A 21 -25.41 -11.37 5.89
C GLY A 21 -25.31 -12.85 6.33
N ARG A 22 -25.26 -13.78 5.39
CA ARG A 22 -25.09 -15.23 5.69
C ARG A 22 -23.65 -15.55 6.10
N ILE A 23 -22.68 -14.77 5.63
CA ILE A 23 -21.28 -14.84 6.07
C ILE A 23 -20.81 -13.43 6.49
N ASP A 24 -19.92 -13.40 7.46
CA ASP A 24 -19.26 -12.17 7.89
C ASP A 24 -17.96 -11.99 7.11
N TYR A 25 -17.66 -10.74 6.69
CA TYR A 25 -16.46 -10.42 5.93
C TYR A 25 -15.18 -10.79 6.68
N SER A 26 -15.14 -10.59 8.01
CA SER A 26 -13.96 -10.94 8.81
C SER A 26 -13.74 -12.45 8.88
N ASN A 27 -14.81 -13.22 8.91
CA ASN A 27 -14.74 -14.68 8.86
C ASN A 27 -14.23 -15.18 7.50
N LEU A 28 -14.66 -14.51 6.41
CA LEU A 28 -14.19 -14.82 5.07
C LEU A 28 -12.69 -14.57 4.91
N ILE A 29 -12.20 -13.38 5.27
CA ILE A 29 -10.77 -13.04 5.11
C ILE A 29 -9.85 -13.82 6.04
N ASN A 30 -10.36 -14.30 7.18
CA ASN A 30 -9.63 -15.16 8.11
C ASN A 30 -9.85 -16.66 7.86
N LEU A 31 -10.56 -17.04 6.79
CA LEU A 31 -10.87 -18.42 6.41
C LEU A 31 -11.56 -19.24 7.52
N ARG A 32 -12.29 -18.59 8.45
CA ARG A 32 -12.90 -19.26 9.60
C ARG A 32 -14.09 -20.15 9.25
N ASN A 33 -14.71 -19.89 8.09
CA ASN A 33 -15.87 -20.65 7.59
C ASN A 33 -15.47 -21.68 6.52
N CYS A 34 -14.22 -22.14 6.56
CA CYS A 34 -13.65 -22.99 5.54
C CYS A 34 -13.19 -24.29 6.20
N ASP A 35 -13.78 -25.42 5.81
CA ASP A 35 -13.38 -26.77 6.26
C ASP A 35 -12.05 -27.23 5.66
N LEU A 36 -11.27 -26.29 5.14
CA LEU A 36 -9.99 -26.57 4.53
C LEU A 36 -8.88 -26.66 5.57
N ALA A 37 -7.98 -27.61 5.42
CA ALA A 37 -6.75 -27.63 6.17
C ALA A 37 -5.90 -26.42 5.80
N ILE A 38 -5.82 -25.45 6.70
CA ILE A 38 -5.04 -24.22 6.54
C ILE A 38 -3.62 -24.49 7.03
N GLY A 39 -2.66 -24.42 6.11
CA GLY A 39 -1.24 -24.44 6.43
C GLY A 39 -0.71 -23.04 6.69
N SER A 40 0.43 -22.96 7.36
CA SER A 40 1.18 -21.71 7.50
C SER A 40 2.27 -21.60 6.44
N LEU A 41 2.44 -20.41 5.87
CA LEU A 41 3.61 -20.10 5.05
C LEU A 41 4.77 -19.67 5.97
N PRO A 42 6.02 -19.95 5.58
CA PRO A 42 7.17 -19.35 6.27
C PRO A 42 7.02 -17.83 6.35
N LYS A 43 7.52 -17.21 7.43
CA LYS A 43 7.45 -15.76 7.66
C LYS A 43 7.98 -14.96 6.46
N SER A 44 9.04 -15.44 5.82
CA SER A 44 9.66 -14.83 4.65
C SER A 44 8.69 -14.58 3.48
N TRP A 45 7.60 -15.35 3.38
CA TRP A 45 6.55 -15.16 2.39
C TRP A 45 5.52 -14.08 2.75
N ASN A 46 5.60 -13.51 3.94
CA ASN A 46 4.67 -12.48 4.39
C ASN A 46 5.30 -11.65 5.51
N ASP A 47 6.44 -11.01 5.20
CA ASP A 47 7.13 -10.15 6.14
C ASP A 47 6.43 -8.79 6.25
N PHE A 48 6.02 -8.46 7.48
CA PHE A 48 5.38 -7.19 7.80
C PHE A 48 6.43 -6.18 8.28
N ASP A 49 6.65 -5.13 7.49
CA ASP A 49 7.55 -4.01 7.82
C ASP A 49 8.98 -4.43 8.22
N ASN A 50 9.37 -5.67 7.86
CA ASN A 50 10.71 -6.20 8.04
C ASN A 50 11.30 -6.63 6.70
N LEU A 51 12.58 -6.35 6.49
CA LEU A 51 13.30 -6.70 5.27
C LEU A 51 14.65 -7.30 5.65
N ASP A 52 14.79 -8.58 5.37
CA ASP A 52 16.05 -9.33 5.53
C ASP A 52 16.41 -10.10 4.24
N ARG A 53 17.42 -10.97 4.34
CA ARG A 53 17.91 -11.75 3.18
C ARG A 53 16.89 -12.74 2.64
N ASP A 54 16.03 -13.26 3.51
CA ASP A 54 15.12 -14.35 3.21
C ASP A 54 13.71 -13.83 2.87
N THR A 55 13.50 -12.52 2.95
CA THR A 55 12.21 -11.90 2.64
C THR A 55 11.86 -12.11 1.16
N ILE A 56 10.76 -12.80 0.91
CA ILE A 56 10.22 -13.07 -0.44
C ILE A 56 9.11 -12.05 -0.75
N PHE A 57 8.20 -11.82 0.20
CA PHE A 57 7.16 -10.82 0.10
C PHE A 57 7.23 -9.85 1.27
N LEU A 58 7.39 -8.57 0.95
CA LEU A 58 7.38 -7.48 1.92
C LEU A 58 6.02 -6.79 1.92
N HIS A 59 5.36 -6.76 3.07
CA HIS A 59 4.16 -5.98 3.33
C HIS A 59 4.48 -4.72 4.13
N THR A 60 4.30 -3.55 3.53
CA THR A 60 4.31 -2.27 4.26
C THR A 60 2.92 -2.04 4.84
N THR A 61 2.73 -2.40 6.11
CA THR A 61 1.40 -2.51 6.73
C THR A 61 0.78 -1.16 7.05
N GLN A 62 1.60 -0.18 7.41
CA GLN A 62 1.12 1.12 7.82
C GLN A 62 1.10 2.09 6.63
N LYS A 63 -0.09 2.54 6.27
CA LYS A 63 -0.30 3.49 5.18
C LYS A 63 0.46 4.80 5.37
N VAL A 64 0.67 5.24 6.63
CA VAL A 64 1.37 6.49 6.96
C VAL A 64 2.88 6.41 6.75
N THR A 65 3.48 5.20 6.78
CA THR A 65 4.93 4.99 6.68
C THR A 65 5.38 4.50 5.30
N GLN A 66 4.49 4.46 4.33
CA GLN A 66 4.86 4.03 2.98
C GLN A 66 5.90 4.98 2.37
N PRO A 67 7.03 4.47 1.82
CA PRO A 67 8.18 5.30 1.42
C PRO A 67 7.87 6.43 0.43
N TRP A 68 6.84 6.27 -0.40
CA TRP A 68 6.43 7.28 -1.38
C TRP A 68 5.50 8.35 -0.80
N ARG A 69 5.04 8.22 0.45
CA ARG A 69 3.97 9.05 1.03
C ARG A 69 4.43 10.08 2.04
N LYS A 70 5.72 10.15 2.35
CA LYS A 70 6.24 11.14 3.29
C LYS A 70 5.74 12.56 2.93
N ASP A 71 5.32 13.29 3.94
CA ASP A 71 4.81 14.68 3.87
C ASP A 71 3.51 14.83 3.07
N LEU A 72 2.87 13.72 2.65
CA LEU A 72 1.58 13.76 1.98
C LEU A 72 0.43 13.54 2.98
N PRO A 73 -0.66 14.30 2.85
CA PRO A 73 -1.85 14.06 3.65
C PRO A 73 -2.46 12.70 3.31
N MET A 74 -2.87 11.95 4.33
CA MET A 74 -3.42 10.61 4.17
C MET A 74 -4.76 10.62 3.42
N ASN A 75 -5.43 11.76 3.39
CA ASN A 75 -6.72 11.96 2.77
C ASN A 75 -6.63 12.55 1.34
N SER A 76 -5.42 12.62 0.75
CA SER A 76 -5.21 13.22 -0.58
C SER A 76 -6.01 12.55 -1.71
N TYR A 77 -6.46 11.31 -1.51
CA TYR A 77 -7.28 10.58 -2.49
C TYR A 77 -8.79 10.74 -2.27
N ILE A 78 -9.21 11.44 -1.22
CA ILE A 78 -10.62 11.68 -0.99
C ILE A 78 -11.04 12.88 -1.82
N PRO A 79 -12.03 12.74 -2.71
CA PRO A 79 -12.47 13.84 -3.55
C PRO A 79 -12.92 15.04 -2.72
N PRO A 80 -12.75 16.26 -3.25
CA PRO A 80 -13.19 17.48 -2.57
C PRO A 80 -14.67 17.40 -2.20
N LEU A 81 -15.00 17.91 -1.02
CA LEU A 81 -16.41 18.05 -0.63
C LEU A 81 -17.08 19.08 -1.56
N PHE A 82 -18.26 18.77 -2.07
CA PHE A 82 -18.98 19.59 -3.06
C PHE A 82 -18.18 19.89 -4.35
N GLY A 83 -17.16 19.06 -4.69
CA GLY A 83 -16.36 19.23 -5.89
C GLY A 83 -15.26 20.29 -5.86
N PHE A 84 -15.26 21.22 -4.88
CA PHE A 84 -14.31 22.34 -4.82
C PHE A 84 -13.63 22.54 -3.45
N LEU A 85 -14.24 22.14 -2.35
CA LEU A 85 -13.68 22.29 -1.01
C LEU A 85 -12.69 21.16 -0.69
N LYS A 86 -11.39 21.48 -0.66
CA LYS A 86 -10.38 20.54 -0.22
C LYS A 86 -10.62 20.18 1.25
N ARG A 87 -10.66 18.88 1.54
CA ARG A 87 -10.89 18.40 2.92
C ARG A 87 -9.82 18.86 3.89
N ASP A 88 -8.58 19.04 3.43
CA ASP A 88 -7.48 19.56 4.25
C ASP A 88 -7.81 20.95 4.83
N PHE A 89 -8.47 21.80 4.05
CA PHE A 89 -8.94 23.10 4.52
C PHE A 89 -10.02 22.94 5.62
N ILE A 90 -10.94 21.99 5.44
CA ILE A 90 -11.99 21.73 6.44
C ILE A 90 -11.37 21.16 7.73
N TYR A 91 -10.39 20.22 7.62
CA TYR A 91 -9.69 19.69 8.79
C TYR A 91 -8.91 20.77 9.53
N ALA A 92 -8.23 21.68 8.80
CA ALA A 92 -7.54 22.81 9.38
C ALA A 92 -8.52 23.75 10.11
N LEU A 93 -9.67 24.05 9.51
CA LEU A 93 -10.70 24.90 10.11
C LEU A 93 -11.30 24.27 11.39
N LEU A 94 -11.40 22.94 11.42
CA LEU A 94 -11.92 22.18 12.56
C LEU A 94 -10.85 21.84 13.60
N ASN A 95 -9.62 22.35 13.46
CA ASN A 95 -8.46 22.00 14.31
C ASN A 95 -8.23 20.48 14.45
N LYS A 96 -8.60 19.69 13.43
CA LYS A 96 -8.35 18.24 13.43
C LYS A 96 -6.95 17.97 12.90
N PRO A 97 -6.14 17.13 13.57
CA PRO A 97 -4.81 16.79 13.08
C PRO A 97 -4.90 16.10 11.72
N LEU A 98 -4.17 16.61 10.74
CA LEU A 98 -3.95 15.92 9.48
C LEU A 98 -3.00 14.75 9.74
N ASN A 99 -3.44 13.55 9.42
CA ASN A 99 -2.53 12.42 9.35
C ASN A 99 -1.63 12.60 8.12
N ILE A 100 -0.38 12.96 8.35
CA ILE A 100 0.62 13.16 7.32
C ILE A 100 1.53 11.93 7.27
N GLY A 101 1.89 11.51 6.07
CA GLY A 101 2.85 10.44 5.87
C GLY A 101 4.21 10.77 6.49
N VAL A 102 4.81 9.82 7.16
CA VAL A 102 6.14 9.94 7.79
C VAL A 102 7.13 8.97 7.16
N GLU A 103 8.41 9.16 7.43
CA GLU A 103 9.43 8.22 6.97
C GLU A 103 9.22 6.85 7.62
N HIS A 104 9.51 5.79 6.85
CA HIS A 104 9.40 4.43 7.37
C HIS A 104 10.42 4.20 8.49
N PRO A 105 10.02 3.64 9.67
CA PRO A 105 10.91 3.44 10.81
C PRO A 105 12.09 2.50 10.49
N ASN A 106 11.90 1.57 9.54
CA ASN A 106 12.97 0.73 9.03
C ASN A 106 13.58 1.34 7.76
N PRO A 107 14.81 1.92 7.82
CA PRO A 107 15.42 2.59 6.68
C PRO A 107 15.77 1.64 5.54
N LYS A 108 15.92 0.33 5.80
CA LYS A 108 16.16 -0.67 4.75
C LYS A 108 15.00 -0.74 3.77
N ILE A 109 13.77 -0.56 4.24
CA ILE A 109 12.57 -0.59 3.41
C ILE A 109 12.53 0.63 2.48
N SER A 110 12.80 1.82 3.00
CA SER A 110 12.90 3.02 2.16
C SER A 110 14.01 2.88 1.12
N LYS A 111 15.20 2.39 1.52
CA LYS A 111 16.30 2.14 0.59
C LYS A 111 15.94 1.13 -0.49
N PHE A 112 15.30 0.02 -0.12
CA PHE A 112 14.84 -1.00 -1.06
C PHE A 112 13.83 -0.43 -2.06
N PHE A 113 12.85 0.35 -1.58
CA PHE A 113 11.86 0.99 -2.43
C PHE A 113 12.52 1.91 -3.48
N PHE A 114 13.40 2.82 -3.06
CA PHE A 114 14.05 3.76 -3.99
C PHE A 114 14.99 3.06 -4.96
N LYS A 115 15.71 2.03 -4.52
CA LYS A 115 16.52 1.20 -5.41
C LYS A 115 15.67 0.50 -6.48
N SER A 116 14.53 -0.07 -6.08
CA SER A 116 13.60 -0.72 -7.01
C SER A 116 12.99 0.29 -7.97
N LEU A 117 12.63 1.48 -7.50
CA LEU A 117 12.10 2.56 -8.34
C LEU A 117 13.14 3.03 -9.36
N SER A 118 14.41 3.18 -8.96
CA SER A 118 15.51 3.52 -9.86
C SER A 118 15.71 2.45 -10.93
N ALA A 119 15.61 1.16 -10.57
CA ALA A 119 15.66 0.06 -11.53
C ALA A 119 14.49 0.10 -12.52
N CYS A 120 13.28 0.41 -12.05
CA CYS A 120 12.11 0.58 -12.92
C CYS A 120 12.30 1.72 -13.93
N ILE A 121 12.95 2.81 -13.53
CA ILE A 121 13.27 3.94 -14.43
C ILE A 121 14.32 3.51 -15.44
N SER A 122 15.40 2.87 -15.02
CA SER A 122 16.46 2.39 -15.91
C SER A 122 15.93 1.41 -16.96
N ASN A 123 14.97 0.56 -16.56
CA ASN A 123 14.30 -0.39 -17.45
C ASN A 123 13.13 0.22 -18.24
N LYS A 124 12.91 1.52 -18.15
CA LYS A 124 11.84 2.27 -18.86
C LYS A 124 10.42 1.80 -18.54
N HIS A 125 10.20 1.19 -17.39
CA HIS A 125 8.85 0.84 -16.90
C HIS A 125 8.09 2.06 -16.38
N ILE A 126 8.81 3.07 -15.91
CA ILE A 126 8.29 4.38 -15.49
C ILE A 126 9.30 5.44 -15.94
N THR A 127 8.83 6.65 -16.24
CA THR A 127 9.69 7.76 -16.66
C THR A 127 9.84 8.80 -15.56
N ILE A 128 10.87 9.63 -15.67
CA ILE A 128 11.05 10.81 -14.79
C ILE A 128 9.87 11.79 -14.97
N GLU A 129 9.35 11.91 -16.19
CA GLU A 129 8.18 12.74 -16.51
C GLU A 129 6.93 12.26 -15.79
N ASP A 130 6.71 10.93 -15.70
CA ASP A 130 5.62 10.36 -14.93
C ASP A 130 5.74 10.73 -13.43
N LEU A 131 6.94 10.63 -12.89
CA LEU A 131 7.19 11.01 -11.49
C LEU A 131 6.99 12.51 -11.24
N LYS A 132 7.40 13.37 -12.16
CA LYS A 132 7.11 14.82 -12.09
C LYS A 132 5.62 15.08 -12.12
N MET A 133 4.87 14.38 -12.96
CA MET A 133 3.42 14.46 -13.03
C MET A 133 2.78 13.98 -11.72
N TYR A 134 3.18 12.82 -11.18
CA TYR A 134 2.66 12.30 -9.90
C TYR A 134 3.00 13.20 -8.72
N LYS A 135 4.20 13.79 -8.69
CA LYS A 135 4.58 14.81 -7.72
C LYS A 135 3.66 16.03 -7.81
N LYS A 136 3.42 16.56 -9.01
CA LYS A 136 2.50 17.70 -9.23
C LYS A 136 1.07 17.39 -8.78
N LYS A 137 0.62 16.15 -8.94
CA LYS A 137 -0.71 15.69 -8.48
C LYS A 137 -0.76 15.38 -6.97
N GLY A 138 0.36 15.44 -6.25
CA GLY A 138 0.43 15.11 -4.84
C GLY A 138 0.24 13.61 -4.53
N TYR A 139 0.59 12.73 -5.46
CA TYR A 139 0.51 11.28 -5.28
C TYR A 139 1.78 10.69 -4.69
N VAL A 140 2.89 11.37 -4.86
CA VAL A 140 4.19 10.99 -4.32
C VAL A 140 4.86 12.15 -3.63
N ARG A 141 5.76 11.86 -2.69
CA ARG A 141 6.52 12.81 -1.88
C ARG A 141 7.24 13.85 -2.74
N SER A 142 7.38 15.06 -2.20
CA SER A 142 7.95 16.21 -2.93
C SER A 142 9.42 16.03 -3.30
N ASP A 143 10.18 15.27 -2.51
CA ASP A 143 11.61 14.99 -2.69
C ASP A 143 11.89 13.69 -3.47
N ILE A 144 10.88 13.08 -4.13
CA ILE A 144 10.99 11.79 -4.82
C ILE A 144 12.17 11.74 -5.81
N LEU A 145 12.37 12.79 -6.59
CA LEU A 145 13.45 12.84 -7.58
C LEU A 145 14.83 12.89 -6.92
N LYS A 146 14.98 13.71 -5.87
CA LYS A 146 16.21 13.78 -5.08
C LYS A 146 16.56 12.41 -4.47
N LYS A 147 15.57 11.71 -3.95
CA LYS A 147 15.76 10.36 -3.37
C LYS A 147 16.19 9.33 -4.40
N ILE A 148 15.74 9.45 -5.64
CA ILE A 148 16.18 8.58 -6.74
C ILE A 148 17.65 8.87 -7.07
N ASP A 149 18.03 10.14 -7.21
CA ASP A 149 19.40 10.55 -7.53
C ASP A 149 20.38 10.06 -6.46
N GLU A 150 20.02 10.20 -5.16
CA GLU A 150 20.80 9.69 -4.04
C GLU A 150 21.04 8.17 -4.09
N ASN A 151 20.14 7.40 -4.73
CA ASN A 151 20.23 5.94 -4.84
C ASN A 151 20.79 5.44 -6.17
N LEU A 152 20.93 6.32 -7.19
CA LEU A 152 21.62 5.99 -8.45
C LEU A 152 23.14 6.13 -8.33
N LEU A 153 23.63 6.85 -7.32
CA LEU A 153 25.06 7.11 -7.09
C LEU A 153 25.75 6.05 -6.21
N ILE A 154 25.06 4.98 -5.85
CA ILE A 154 25.58 3.84 -5.05
C ILE A 154 25.51 2.56 -5.87
#